data_004e4a21ce730456fbbd71b2fd0725ff
#
_entry.id   004e4a21ce730456fbbd71b2fd0725ff
#
_cell.length_a   1.000
_cell.length_b   1.000
_cell.length_c   1.000
_cell.angle_alpha   90.00
_cell.angle_beta   90.00
_cell.angle_gamma   90.00
#
_symmetry.space_group_name_H-M   'P 1'
#
loop_
_entity.id
_entity.type
_entity.pdbx_description
1 polymer ?
#
loop_
_entity_poly.entity_id
_entity_poly.type
_entity_poly.pdbx_seq_one_letter_code
_entity_poly.pdbx_strand_id
1 'polypeptide(L)'
;MANLNKMNEKEMMKMKITMFATMSEVRAFCSESGYPFYDVNLAQIYALYEMAGWRRAAIADHLGYAVSTVSTKRSKMWDYAELAEMLFGCGMAEEAVEVVEEAPIVIEPTTLYRKFKDGRPAVAMEFMPECGANIKGEEAVYFFKFYNANGLEFNKVGTSAKDVVARLRDEIGEYSKKFDIRRVEIHRIMSCGNRPAEGAESALRAELIRQYPNAFRKNDRFFGVDISPAVFDEIMHNYFG
;
A
#
# COMPACT_ATOMS: atom_id res chain seq x y z
N MET A 1 -8.19 33.22 14.78
CA MET A 1 -6.94 32.72 14.20
C MET A 1 -5.80 33.13 15.13
N ALA A 2 -5.48 32.27 16.10
CA ALA A 2 -4.50 32.57 17.15
C ALA A 2 -3.14 32.00 16.71
N ASN A 3 -2.19 32.88 16.60
CA ASN A 3 -0.70 32.79 16.72
C ASN A 3 -0.02 31.41 16.59
N LEU A 4 -0.15 30.75 15.46
CA LEU A 4 0.68 29.59 15.07
C LEU A 4 2.14 29.97 14.75
N ASN A 5 2.41 31.23 14.47
CA ASN A 5 3.73 31.74 14.02
C ASN A 5 4.74 31.99 15.15
N LYS A 6 4.54 31.51 16.39
CA LYS A 6 5.47 31.78 17.52
C LYS A 6 5.90 30.52 18.28
N MET A 7 5.71 29.33 17.75
CA MET A 7 6.31 28.15 18.37
C MET A 7 7.82 28.18 18.17
N ASN A 8 8.59 28.01 19.25
CA ASN A 8 10.04 27.87 19.18
C ASN A 8 10.41 26.42 18.79
N GLU A 9 11.63 26.21 18.31
CA GLU A 9 12.13 24.89 17.88
C GLU A 9 11.97 23.80 18.97
N LYS A 10 12.01 24.16 20.23
CA LYS A 10 11.88 23.26 21.36
C LYS A 10 10.43 22.76 21.56
N GLU A 11 9.47 23.60 21.29
CA GLU A 11 8.04 23.24 21.30
C GLU A 11 7.69 22.40 20.08
N MET A 12 8.26 22.73 18.91
CA MET A 12 8.14 21.90 17.69
C MET A 12 8.78 20.52 17.88
N MET A 13 9.93 20.43 18.53
CA MET A 13 10.57 19.15 18.83
C MET A 13 9.74 18.31 19.82
N LYS A 14 9.12 18.96 20.83
CA LYS A 14 8.19 18.30 21.76
C LYS A 14 6.97 17.75 21.02
N MET A 15 6.46 18.47 20.02
CA MET A 15 5.34 18.01 19.16
C MET A 15 5.73 16.84 18.25
N LYS A 16 6.93 16.81 17.69
CA LYS A 16 7.42 15.65 16.92
C LYS A 16 7.40 14.38 17.73
N ILE A 17 7.80 14.45 19.01
CA ILE A 17 7.77 13.30 19.93
C ILE A 17 6.33 12.82 20.16
N THR A 18 5.34 13.70 20.07
CA THR A 18 3.92 13.37 20.27
C THR A 18 3.16 12.99 19.00
N MET A 19 3.80 12.97 17.84
CA MET A 19 3.15 12.54 16.58
C MET A 19 2.47 11.17 16.72
N PHE A 20 3.10 10.26 17.44
CA PHE A 20 2.62 8.92 17.73
C PHE A 20 2.09 8.76 19.16
N ALA A 21 1.84 9.86 19.85
CA ALA A 21 1.41 9.86 21.24
C ALA A 21 0.03 9.25 21.43
N THR A 22 -0.21 8.71 22.60
CA THR A 22 -1.52 8.21 23.02
C THR A 22 -2.53 9.35 23.16
N MET A 23 -3.83 9.01 23.19
CA MET A 23 -4.90 10.00 23.36
C MET A 23 -4.78 10.82 24.65
N SER A 24 -4.21 10.28 25.71
CA SER A 24 -3.99 11.00 26.97
C SER A 24 -2.91 12.07 26.82
N GLU A 25 -1.82 11.77 26.12
CA GLU A 25 -0.73 12.72 25.85
C GLU A 25 -1.19 13.85 24.92
N VAL A 26 -2.00 13.52 23.88
CA VAL A 26 -2.60 14.53 23.02
C VAL A 26 -3.51 15.47 23.80
N ARG A 27 -4.30 14.96 24.76
CA ARG A 27 -5.16 15.79 25.61
C ARG A 27 -4.34 16.71 26.52
N ALA A 28 -3.28 16.19 27.14
CA ALA A 28 -2.37 17.00 27.97
C ALA A 28 -1.73 18.11 27.13
N PHE A 29 -1.21 17.78 25.94
CA PHE A 29 -0.65 18.74 25.02
C PHE A 29 -1.66 19.86 24.62
N CYS A 30 -2.89 19.52 24.27
CA CYS A 30 -3.92 20.50 23.91
C CYS A 30 -4.24 21.43 25.09
N SER A 31 -4.27 20.89 26.32
CA SER A 31 -4.48 21.69 27.52
C SER A 31 -3.34 22.69 27.80
N GLU A 32 -2.11 22.28 27.53
CA GLU A 32 -0.92 23.13 27.74
C GLU A 32 -0.74 24.16 26.63
N SER A 33 -1.05 23.81 25.37
CA SER A 33 -0.76 24.64 24.19
C SER A 33 -1.94 25.49 23.71
N GLY A 34 -3.13 25.25 24.26
CA GLY A 34 -4.35 25.97 23.88
C GLY A 34 -4.92 25.59 22.52
N TYR A 35 -4.48 24.51 21.90
CA TYR A 35 -5.05 24.00 20.65
C TYR A 35 -6.36 23.24 20.91
N PRO A 36 -7.36 23.37 20.02
CA PRO A 36 -8.56 22.57 20.09
C PRO A 36 -8.23 21.07 19.95
N PHE A 37 -8.63 20.27 20.91
CA PHE A 37 -8.39 18.83 20.92
C PHE A 37 -8.89 18.14 19.63
N TYR A 38 -10.03 18.57 19.12
CA TYR A 38 -10.62 18.02 17.90
C TYR A 38 -9.71 18.19 16.68
N ASP A 39 -9.11 19.37 16.52
CA ASP A 39 -8.25 19.73 15.40
C ASP A 39 -6.93 18.97 15.46
N VAL A 40 -6.28 18.96 16.63
CA VAL A 40 -5.03 18.19 16.84
C VAL A 40 -5.26 16.70 16.62
N ASN A 41 -6.39 16.16 17.06
CA ASN A 41 -6.70 14.75 16.86
C ASN A 41 -6.91 14.40 15.38
N LEU A 42 -7.58 15.25 14.60
CA LEU A 42 -7.74 15.04 13.16
C LEU A 42 -6.43 15.21 12.41
N ALA A 43 -5.62 16.21 12.76
CA ALA A 43 -4.28 16.39 12.24
C ALA A 43 -3.38 15.18 12.55
N GLN A 44 -3.46 14.62 13.76
CA GLN A 44 -2.71 13.42 14.12
C GLN A 44 -3.15 12.19 13.33
N ILE A 45 -4.46 12.00 13.14
CA ILE A 45 -4.98 10.90 12.30
C ILE A 45 -4.49 11.05 10.85
N TYR A 46 -4.48 12.28 10.31
CA TYR A 46 -3.92 12.57 9.00
C TYR A 46 -2.43 12.22 8.95
N ALA A 47 -1.63 12.66 9.91
CA ALA A 47 -0.21 12.38 9.97
C ALA A 47 0.09 10.88 10.04
N LEU A 48 -0.61 10.14 10.91
CA LEU A 48 -0.46 8.69 11.02
C LEU A 48 -0.88 7.96 9.73
N TYR A 49 -1.93 8.43 9.07
CA TYR A 49 -2.48 7.76 7.89
C TYR A 49 -1.71 8.10 6.61
N GLU A 50 -1.54 9.41 6.29
CA GLU A 50 -0.96 9.87 5.03
C GLU A 50 0.56 10.04 5.11
N MET A 51 1.08 10.64 6.19
CA MET A 51 2.52 10.91 6.30
C MET A 51 3.30 9.68 6.75
N ALA A 52 2.75 8.88 7.69
CA ALA A 52 3.41 7.69 8.23
C ALA A 52 2.90 6.37 7.63
N GLY A 53 1.90 6.39 6.76
CA GLY A 53 1.37 5.21 6.06
C GLY A 53 0.71 4.14 6.95
N TRP A 54 0.22 4.53 8.14
CA TRP A 54 -0.39 3.58 9.06
C TRP A 54 -1.77 3.12 8.60
N ARG A 55 -2.08 1.85 8.88
CA ARG A 55 -3.40 1.28 8.60
C ARG A 55 -4.42 1.73 9.65
N ARG A 56 -5.68 1.87 9.26
CA ARG A 56 -6.80 2.28 10.14
C ARG A 56 -6.89 1.48 11.43
N ALA A 57 -6.67 0.18 11.38
CA ALA A 57 -6.69 -0.69 12.55
C ALA A 57 -5.55 -0.35 13.53
N ALA A 58 -4.34 -0.09 13.02
CA ALA A 58 -3.20 0.30 13.84
C ALA A 58 -3.41 1.69 14.48
N ILE A 59 -3.96 2.65 13.72
CA ILE A 59 -4.33 3.97 14.24
C ILE A 59 -5.42 3.85 15.31
N ALA A 60 -6.42 3.02 15.09
CA ALA A 60 -7.51 2.79 16.04
C ALA A 60 -6.99 2.19 17.36
N ASP A 61 -6.13 1.18 17.27
CA ASP A 61 -5.49 0.54 18.43
C ASP A 61 -4.61 1.53 19.19
N HIS A 62 -3.74 2.26 18.48
CA HIS A 62 -2.83 3.26 19.06
C HIS A 62 -3.56 4.40 19.78
N LEU A 63 -4.63 4.92 19.17
CA LEU A 63 -5.41 6.04 19.72
C LEU A 63 -6.55 5.59 20.67
N GLY A 64 -6.73 4.29 20.88
CA GLY A 64 -7.82 3.75 21.71
C GLY A 64 -9.21 3.96 21.12
N TYR A 65 -9.33 3.96 19.77
CA TYR A 65 -10.60 4.11 19.07
C TYR A 65 -11.13 2.80 18.51
N ALA A 66 -12.44 2.74 18.27
CA ALA A 66 -12.99 1.75 17.35
C ALA A 66 -12.55 2.07 15.90
N VAL A 67 -12.32 1.04 15.07
CA VAL A 67 -11.94 1.21 13.66
C VAL A 67 -12.99 2.02 12.88
N SER A 68 -14.28 1.86 13.21
CA SER A 68 -15.38 2.67 12.64
C SER A 68 -15.23 4.17 12.95
N THR A 69 -14.75 4.51 14.15
CA THR A 69 -14.49 5.91 14.55
C THR A 69 -13.38 6.52 13.71
N VAL A 70 -12.27 5.80 13.49
CA VAL A 70 -11.19 6.25 12.60
C VAL A 70 -11.69 6.42 11.16
N SER A 71 -12.52 5.50 10.68
CA SER A 71 -13.12 5.59 9.33
C SER A 71 -14.02 6.83 9.17
N THR A 72 -14.80 7.18 10.19
CA THR A 72 -15.64 8.39 10.19
C THR A 72 -14.79 9.67 10.27
N LYS A 73 -13.75 9.67 11.08
CA LYS A 73 -12.82 10.80 11.22
C LYS A 73 -11.98 11.02 9.96
N ARG A 74 -11.67 9.96 9.22
CA ARG A 74 -10.92 10.01 7.96
C ARG A 74 -11.55 10.95 6.93
N SER A 75 -12.88 10.98 6.81
CA SER A 75 -13.55 11.89 5.86
C SER A 75 -13.37 13.38 6.18
N LYS A 76 -12.98 13.70 7.40
CA LYS A 76 -12.80 15.08 7.89
C LYS A 76 -11.34 15.45 8.11
N MET A 77 -10.40 14.50 8.11
CA MET A 77 -8.99 14.76 8.41
C MET A 77 -8.30 15.58 7.32
N TRP A 78 -8.81 15.53 6.08
CA TRP A 78 -8.22 16.22 4.93
C TRP A 78 -8.20 17.74 5.09
N ASP A 79 -9.17 18.30 5.78
CA ASP A 79 -9.25 19.74 6.09
C ASP A 79 -8.14 20.17 7.08
N TYR A 80 -7.41 19.22 7.65
CA TYR A 80 -6.38 19.42 8.67
C TYR A 80 -4.97 19.03 8.18
N ALA A 81 -4.78 18.88 6.87
CA ALA A 81 -3.49 18.53 6.27
C ALA A 81 -2.40 19.57 6.58
N GLU A 82 -2.70 20.87 6.39
CA GLU A 82 -1.77 21.95 6.72
C GLU A 82 -1.41 21.99 8.20
N LEU A 83 -2.40 21.76 9.07
CA LEU A 83 -2.17 21.67 10.51
C LEU A 83 -1.27 20.47 10.85
N ALA A 84 -1.48 19.32 10.20
CA ALA A 84 -0.66 18.13 10.39
C ALA A 84 0.78 18.35 9.94
N GLU A 85 0.99 18.94 8.78
CA GLU A 85 2.33 19.30 8.29
C GLU A 85 3.04 20.26 9.25
N MET A 86 2.33 21.27 9.74
CA MET A 86 2.90 22.23 10.67
C MET A 86 3.25 21.59 12.01
N LEU A 87 2.39 20.72 12.56
CA LEU A 87 2.58 20.09 13.86
C LEU A 87 3.57 18.92 13.80
N PHE A 88 3.55 18.15 12.72
CA PHE A 88 4.24 16.86 12.60
C PHE A 88 5.23 16.80 11.42
N GLY A 89 5.14 17.71 10.44
CA GLY A 89 5.91 17.69 9.20
C GLY A 89 7.34 18.22 9.30
N CYS A 90 7.64 19.08 10.27
CA CYS A 90 8.97 19.69 10.44
C CYS A 90 10.12 18.73 10.84
N GLY A 91 10.05 17.48 10.44
CA GLY A 91 11.07 16.49 10.71
C GLY A 91 11.45 15.63 9.52
N MET A 92 10.72 15.83 8.42
CA MET A 92 11.05 15.17 7.14
C MET A 92 11.83 16.08 6.19
N ALA A 93 12.12 17.35 6.58
CA ALA A 93 13.11 18.15 5.89
C ALA A 93 14.49 17.64 6.29
N GLU A 94 15.08 16.87 5.39
CA GLU A 94 16.51 16.69 5.16
C GLU A 94 17.42 17.10 6.34
N GLU A 95 17.54 16.28 7.39
CA GLU A 95 18.89 16.00 7.85
C GLU A 95 19.55 15.38 6.62
N ALA A 96 20.51 16.08 6.05
CA ALA A 96 21.51 15.48 5.18
C ALA A 96 22.05 14.30 5.97
N VAL A 97 21.44 13.14 5.78
CA VAL A 97 22.02 11.88 6.22
C VAL A 97 23.30 11.84 5.44
N GLU A 98 24.40 12.09 6.13
CA GLU A 98 25.70 11.63 5.70
C GLU A 98 25.43 10.21 5.24
N VAL A 99 25.49 9.99 3.93
CA VAL A 99 25.20 8.70 3.32
C VAL A 99 26.30 7.77 3.79
N VAL A 100 26.13 7.25 5.00
CA VAL A 100 26.70 5.96 5.33
C VAL A 100 25.94 5.04 4.39
N GLU A 101 26.65 4.54 3.41
CA GLU A 101 26.21 3.53 2.47
C GLU A 101 25.82 2.30 3.30
N GLU A 102 24.65 2.36 3.97
CA GLU A 102 24.05 1.20 4.61
C GLU A 102 23.75 0.23 3.46
N ALA A 103 24.36 -0.94 3.58
CA ALA A 103 24.03 -2.06 2.71
C ALA A 103 22.51 -2.13 2.57
N PRO A 104 21.95 -2.29 1.34
CA PRO A 104 20.52 -2.24 1.11
C PRO A 104 19.83 -3.16 2.10
N ILE A 105 18.88 -2.59 2.87
CA ILE A 105 18.03 -3.38 3.77
C ILE A 105 17.29 -4.33 2.85
N VAL A 106 17.72 -5.57 2.81
CA VAL A 106 17.04 -6.66 2.10
C VAL A 106 15.76 -6.93 2.90
N ILE A 107 14.66 -6.27 2.53
CA ILE A 107 13.35 -6.60 3.06
C ILE A 107 13.04 -8.01 2.55
N GLU A 108 13.15 -9.01 3.41
CA GLU A 108 12.77 -10.37 3.03
C GLU A 108 11.31 -10.39 2.61
N PRO A 109 10.98 -10.98 1.45
CA PRO A 109 9.61 -11.04 0.98
C PRO A 109 8.74 -11.80 1.99
N THR A 110 7.62 -11.21 2.36
CA THR A 110 6.65 -11.88 3.24
C THR A 110 6.02 -13.03 2.48
N THR A 111 6.20 -14.25 2.96
CA THR A 111 5.66 -15.46 2.31
C THR A 111 4.43 -15.97 3.06
N LEU A 112 3.31 -16.11 2.34
CA LEU A 112 2.12 -16.81 2.78
C LEU A 112 1.96 -18.12 2.02
N TYR A 113 1.25 -19.10 2.61
CA TYR A 113 1.02 -20.40 1.98
C TYR A 113 -0.45 -20.67 1.77
N ARG A 114 -0.83 -21.04 0.54
CA ARG A 114 -2.14 -21.65 0.24
C ARG A 114 -2.04 -23.17 0.35
N LYS A 115 -2.61 -23.75 1.39
CA LYS A 115 -2.71 -25.20 1.60
C LYS A 115 -4.00 -25.75 0.97
N PHE A 116 -3.97 -27.00 0.51
CA PHE A 116 -5.12 -27.68 -0.10
C PHE A 116 -5.50 -28.91 0.69
N LYS A 117 -6.82 -29.18 0.79
CA LYS A 117 -7.34 -30.34 1.50
C LYS A 117 -7.20 -31.67 0.71
N ASP A 118 -6.96 -31.57 -0.60
CA ASP A 118 -6.85 -32.71 -1.51
C ASP A 118 -5.43 -33.28 -1.63
N GLY A 119 -4.53 -32.92 -0.71
CA GLY A 119 -3.15 -33.43 -0.64
C GLY A 119 -2.18 -32.82 -1.64
N ARG A 120 -2.62 -31.88 -2.49
CA ARG A 120 -1.68 -31.13 -3.36
C ARG A 120 -0.67 -30.35 -2.53
N PRO A 121 0.55 -30.16 -3.05
CA PRO A 121 1.53 -29.30 -2.41
C PRO A 121 0.99 -27.89 -2.17
N ALA A 122 1.38 -27.29 -1.06
CA ALA A 122 1.06 -25.89 -0.80
C ALA A 122 1.72 -24.98 -1.82
N VAL A 123 1.04 -23.89 -2.21
CA VAL A 123 1.58 -22.86 -3.07
C VAL A 123 2.07 -21.70 -2.21
N ALA A 124 3.33 -21.31 -2.39
CA ALA A 124 3.90 -20.11 -1.78
C ALA A 124 3.36 -18.85 -2.49
N MET A 125 2.96 -17.86 -1.73
CA MET A 125 2.61 -16.52 -2.19
C MET A 125 3.63 -15.55 -1.61
N GLU A 126 4.51 -15.04 -2.43
CA GLU A 126 5.64 -14.18 -2.06
C GLU A 126 5.30 -12.73 -2.41
N PHE A 127 5.27 -11.87 -1.41
CA PHE A 127 5.04 -10.44 -1.60
C PHE A 127 6.39 -9.77 -1.86
N MET A 128 6.60 -9.31 -3.08
CA MET A 128 7.82 -8.59 -3.44
C MET A 128 7.89 -7.24 -2.69
N PRO A 129 9.07 -6.72 -2.38
CA PRO A 129 9.24 -5.51 -1.56
C PRO A 129 8.40 -4.31 -2.03
N GLU A 130 8.28 -4.13 -3.33
CA GLU A 130 7.56 -3.01 -3.95
C GLU A 130 6.13 -3.36 -4.40
N CYS A 131 5.57 -4.46 -3.92
CA CYS A 131 4.28 -4.95 -4.42
C CYS A 131 3.08 -4.04 -4.06
N GLY A 132 3.25 -3.12 -3.12
CA GLY A 132 2.16 -2.34 -2.57
C GLY A 132 1.37 -3.07 -1.48
N ALA A 133 0.44 -2.37 -0.86
CA ALA A 133 -0.44 -2.96 0.16
C ALA A 133 -1.57 -3.78 -0.47
N ASN A 134 -2.05 -4.81 0.23
CA ASN A 134 -3.27 -5.48 -0.18
C ASN A 134 -4.48 -4.54 -0.07
N ILE A 135 -5.06 -4.19 -1.21
CA ILE A 135 -6.19 -3.27 -1.31
C ILE A 135 -7.49 -4.03 -1.10
N LYS A 136 -8.32 -3.52 -0.19
CA LYS A 136 -9.61 -4.10 0.19
C LYS A 136 -10.71 -3.05 0.09
N GLY A 137 -11.80 -3.40 -0.60
CA GLY A 137 -12.99 -2.54 -0.71
C GLY A 137 -12.84 -1.37 -1.68
N GLU A 138 -11.77 -1.34 -2.46
CA GLU A 138 -11.51 -0.38 -3.53
C GLU A 138 -11.12 -1.14 -4.80
N GLU A 139 -11.32 -0.53 -5.94
CA GLU A 139 -10.85 -1.09 -7.20
C GLU A 139 -9.33 -1.02 -7.29
N ALA A 140 -8.72 -2.12 -7.67
CA ALA A 140 -7.27 -2.23 -7.83
C ALA A 140 -6.92 -2.98 -9.10
N VAL A 141 -5.80 -2.61 -9.71
CA VAL A 141 -5.11 -3.36 -10.75
C VAL A 141 -3.90 -4.05 -10.14
N TYR A 142 -3.58 -5.25 -10.63
CA TYR A 142 -2.49 -6.05 -10.09
C TYR A 142 -1.65 -6.73 -11.16
N PHE A 143 -0.41 -7.08 -10.77
CA PHE A 143 0.54 -7.85 -11.58
C PHE A 143 1.17 -8.96 -10.75
N PHE A 144 0.99 -10.21 -11.19
CA PHE A 144 1.49 -11.43 -10.57
C PHE A 144 2.27 -12.28 -11.55
N LYS A 145 3.26 -13.03 -11.03
CA LYS A 145 3.97 -14.09 -11.76
C LYS A 145 3.69 -15.44 -11.13
N PHE A 146 3.35 -16.40 -11.95
CA PHE A 146 3.03 -17.76 -11.54
C PHE A 146 4.11 -18.73 -12.00
N TYR A 147 4.63 -19.52 -11.06
CA TYR A 147 5.72 -20.45 -11.28
C TYR A 147 5.29 -21.89 -11.00
N ASN A 148 5.65 -22.81 -11.88
CA ASN A 148 5.62 -24.25 -11.65
C ASN A 148 7.01 -24.80 -11.29
N ALA A 149 7.20 -26.12 -11.28
CA ALA A 149 8.47 -26.73 -10.99
C ALA A 149 9.58 -26.41 -12.04
N ASN A 150 9.18 -26.00 -13.26
CA ASN A 150 10.09 -25.74 -14.38
C ASN A 150 10.46 -24.26 -14.51
N GLY A 151 9.90 -23.38 -13.69
CA GLY A 151 10.13 -21.93 -13.73
C GLY A 151 8.87 -21.11 -13.93
N LEU A 152 9.01 -19.92 -14.56
CA LEU A 152 7.90 -19.02 -14.83
C LEU A 152 6.94 -19.66 -15.84
N GLU A 153 5.71 -19.91 -15.42
CA GLU A 153 4.64 -20.46 -16.27
C GLU A 153 3.92 -19.34 -17.03
N PHE A 154 3.48 -18.30 -16.32
CA PHE A 154 2.85 -17.13 -16.94
C PHE A 154 2.87 -15.91 -16.02
N ASN A 155 2.78 -14.73 -16.67
CA ASN A 155 2.46 -13.47 -16.01
C ASN A 155 0.95 -13.22 -16.10
N LYS A 156 0.39 -12.63 -15.04
CA LYS A 156 -1.03 -12.29 -14.99
C LYS A 156 -1.21 -10.84 -14.58
N VAL A 157 -2.00 -10.13 -15.36
CA VAL A 157 -2.52 -8.81 -14.99
C VAL A 157 -4.04 -8.90 -14.80
N GLY A 158 -4.60 -8.04 -13.98
CA GLY A 158 -6.04 -8.07 -13.77
C GLY A 158 -6.48 -7.02 -12.76
N THR A 159 -7.78 -7.04 -12.47
CA THR A 159 -8.41 -6.11 -11.55
C THR A 159 -9.18 -6.85 -10.46
N SER A 160 -9.40 -6.17 -9.34
CA SER A 160 -10.27 -6.62 -8.28
C SER A 160 -10.98 -5.44 -7.66
N ALA A 161 -12.30 -5.52 -7.54
CA ALA A 161 -13.12 -4.54 -6.83
C ALA A 161 -13.27 -4.86 -5.32
N LYS A 162 -12.54 -5.86 -4.82
CA LYS A 162 -12.64 -6.33 -3.44
C LYS A 162 -11.23 -6.52 -2.85
N ASP A 163 -10.98 -7.69 -2.29
CA ASP A 163 -9.69 -8.08 -1.72
C ASP A 163 -8.86 -8.79 -2.79
N VAL A 164 -7.74 -8.16 -3.20
CA VAL A 164 -6.85 -8.70 -4.26
C VAL A 164 -6.23 -10.02 -3.84
N VAL A 165 -5.79 -10.14 -2.58
CA VAL A 165 -5.15 -11.37 -2.07
C VAL A 165 -6.17 -12.49 -1.88
N ALA A 166 -7.40 -12.19 -1.48
CA ALA A 166 -8.46 -13.19 -1.40
C ALA A 166 -8.77 -13.75 -2.80
N ARG A 167 -8.90 -12.87 -3.82
CA ARG A 167 -9.08 -13.28 -5.21
C ARG A 167 -7.93 -14.17 -5.70
N LEU A 168 -6.69 -13.76 -5.43
CA LEU A 168 -5.51 -14.55 -5.78
C LEU A 168 -5.55 -15.95 -5.18
N ARG A 169 -5.97 -16.07 -3.90
CA ARG A 169 -6.10 -17.38 -3.23
C ARG A 169 -7.11 -18.31 -3.93
N ASP A 170 -8.20 -17.77 -4.46
CA ASP A 170 -9.18 -18.54 -5.19
C ASP A 170 -8.62 -18.98 -6.54
N GLU A 171 -7.98 -18.10 -7.30
CA GLU A 171 -7.35 -18.40 -8.58
C GLU A 171 -6.20 -19.42 -8.46
N ILE A 172 -5.38 -19.35 -7.42
CA ILE A 172 -4.35 -20.35 -7.12
C ILE A 172 -4.96 -21.75 -7.02
N GLY A 173 -6.17 -21.88 -6.44
CA GLY A 173 -6.87 -23.15 -6.35
C GLY A 173 -7.13 -23.82 -7.70
N GLU A 174 -7.48 -23.02 -8.71
CA GLU A 174 -7.66 -23.48 -10.10
C GLU A 174 -6.33 -23.72 -10.80
N TYR A 175 -5.40 -22.74 -10.73
CA TYR A 175 -4.17 -22.79 -11.49
C TYR A 175 -3.19 -23.85 -10.99
N SER A 176 -3.16 -24.15 -9.69
CA SER A 176 -2.36 -25.24 -9.15
C SER A 176 -2.80 -26.63 -9.67
N LYS A 177 -4.10 -26.80 -10.01
CA LYS A 177 -4.58 -28.03 -10.67
C LYS A 177 -4.17 -28.10 -12.14
N LYS A 178 -4.25 -26.97 -12.83
CA LYS A 178 -4.15 -26.90 -14.28
C LYS A 178 -2.71 -26.80 -14.79
N PHE A 179 -1.87 -26.08 -14.05
CA PHE A 179 -0.52 -25.70 -14.44
C PHE A 179 0.56 -26.17 -13.44
N ASP A 180 0.17 -26.93 -12.41
CA ASP A 180 1.04 -27.37 -11.32
C ASP A 180 1.79 -26.21 -10.63
N ILE A 181 1.09 -25.10 -10.40
CA ILE A 181 1.68 -23.90 -9.78
C ILE A 181 2.16 -24.24 -8.37
N ARG A 182 3.40 -23.82 -8.06
CA ARG A 182 4.09 -24.04 -6.78
C ARG A 182 4.39 -22.73 -6.05
N ARG A 183 4.54 -21.65 -6.78
CA ARG A 183 4.87 -20.33 -6.26
C ARG A 183 4.18 -19.24 -7.06
N VAL A 184 3.79 -18.16 -6.39
CA VAL A 184 3.27 -16.94 -7.00
C VAL A 184 4.00 -15.75 -6.40
N GLU A 185 4.58 -14.93 -7.22
CA GLU A 185 5.14 -13.64 -6.83
C GLU A 185 4.12 -12.54 -7.07
N ILE A 186 3.86 -11.77 -6.04
CA ILE A 186 2.98 -10.59 -6.07
C ILE A 186 3.88 -9.38 -6.28
N HIS A 187 3.95 -8.90 -7.52
CA HIS A 187 4.86 -7.83 -7.90
C HIS A 187 4.24 -6.44 -7.71
N ARG A 188 2.95 -6.27 -8.06
CA ARG A 188 2.27 -4.98 -7.93
C ARG A 188 0.81 -5.16 -7.56
N ILE A 189 0.33 -4.29 -6.66
CA ILE A 189 -1.07 -4.04 -6.35
C ILE A 189 -1.23 -2.54 -6.26
N MET A 190 -1.98 -1.94 -7.17
CA MET A 190 -2.17 -0.49 -7.27
C MET A 190 -3.64 -0.13 -7.20
N SER A 191 -4.01 0.85 -6.37
CA SER A 191 -5.38 1.39 -6.35
C SER A 191 -5.68 2.15 -7.64
N CYS A 192 -6.88 1.96 -8.17
CA CYS A 192 -7.36 2.73 -9.32
C CYS A 192 -7.92 4.10 -8.91
N GLY A 193 -7.98 4.39 -7.61
CA GLY A 193 -8.56 5.63 -7.09
C GLY A 193 -9.99 5.83 -7.58
N ASN A 194 -10.25 6.93 -8.26
CA ASN A 194 -11.56 7.27 -8.82
C ASN A 194 -11.74 6.83 -10.28
N ARG A 195 -10.76 6.16 -10.87
CA ARG A 195 -10.85 5.67 -12.27
C ARG A 195 -11.35 4.23 -12.29
N PRO A 196 -12.14 3.83 -13.31
CA PRO A 196 -12.60 2.45 -13.44
C PRO A 196 -11.43 1.48 -13.63
N ALA A 197 -11.39 0.41 -12.85
CA ALA A 197 -10.35 -0.62 -12.95
C ALA A 197 -10.31 -1.32 -14.30
N GLU A 198 -11.47 -1.51 -14.95
CA GLU A 198 -11.57 -2.09 -16.30
C GLU A 198 -10.79 -1.28 -17.33
N GLY A 199 -10.81 0.06 -17.21
CA GLY A 199 -10.04 0.95 -18.09
C GLY A 199 -8.54 0.76 -17.91
N ALA A 200 -8.08 0.68 -16.66
CA ALA A 200 -6.68 0.44 -16.32
C ALA A 200 -6.21 -0.94 -16.80
N GLU A 201 -7.01 -2.00 -16.58
CA GLU A 201 -6.70 -3.34 -17.08
C GLU A 201 -6.65 -3.37 -18.61
N SER A 202 -7.60 -2.71 -19.28
CA SER A 202 -7.65 -2.67 -20.74
C SER A 202 -6.44 -1.96 -21.34
N ALA A 203 -6.04 -0.81 -20.77
CA ALA A 203 -4.85 -0.06 -21.17
C ALA A 203 -3.57 -0.89 -20.97
N LEU A 204 -3.44 -1.51 -19.79
CA LEU A 204 -2.33 -2.37 -19.45
C LEU A 204 -2.20 -3.56 -20.42
N ARG A 205 -3.31 -4.25 -20.70
CA ARG A 205 -3.34 -5.38 -21.63
C ARG A 205 -3.00 -4.96 -23.06
N ALA A 206 -3.54 -3.85 -23.53
CA ALA A 206 -3.28 -3.36 -24.88
C ALA A 206 -1.78 -3.04 -25.05
N GLU A 207 -1.18 -2.38 -24.09
CA GLU A 207 0.23 -2.00 -24.14
C GLU A 207 1.15 -3.21 -24.01
N LEU A 208 0.86 -4.17 -23.11
CA LEU A 208 1.61 -5.42 -23.01
C LEU A 208 1.52 -6.24 -24.30
N ILE A 209 0.39 -6.25 -24.99
CA ILE A 209 0.24 -6.88 -26.30
C ILE A 209 1.16 -6.22 -27.33
N ARG A 210 1.26 -4.90 -27.30
CA ARG A 210 2.12 -4.13 -28.22
C ARG A 210 3.60 -4.40 -27.95
N GLN A 211 4.00 -4.46 -26.68
CA GLN A 211 5.40 -4.66 -26.31
C GLN A 211 5.86 -6.13 -26.43
N TYR A 212 4.95 -7.09 -26.22
CA TYR A 212 5.24 -8.53 -26.26
C TYR A 212 4.40 -9.25 -27.32
N PRO A 213 4.57 -8.93 -28.62
CA PRO A 213 3.72 -9.47 -29.70
C PRO A 213 3.82 -10.99 -29.84
N ASN A 214 4.93 -11.59 -29.44
CA ASN A 214 5.18 -13.04 -29.51
C ASN A 214 4.70 -13.81 -28.28
N ALA A 215 4.20 -13.14 -27.24
CA ALA A 215 3.67 -13.82 -26.06
C ALA A 215 2.40 -14.60 -26.45
N PHE A 216 2.34 -15.87 -26.08
CA PHE A 216 1.08 -16.59 -26.13
C PHE A 216 0.15 -16.06 -25.06
N ARG A 217 -1.10 -15.75 -25.43
CA ARG A 217 -2.07 -15.13 -24.54
C ARG A 217 -3.30 -15.98 -24.36
N LYS A 218 -3.78 -16.04 -23.14
CA LYS A 218 -5.09 -16.58 -22.84
C LYS A 218 -5.76 -15.70 -21.79
N ASN A 219 -6.73 -14.89 -22.22
CA ASN A 219 -7.39 -13.86 -21.43
C ASN A 219 -6.37 -12.84 -20.87
N ASP A 220 -6.20 -12.79 -19.57
CA ASP A 220 -5.35 -11.92 -18.77
C ASP A 220 -3.96 -12.51 -18.46
N ARG A 221 -3.60 -13.63 -19.11
CA ARG A 221 -2.34 -14.36 -18.90
C ARG A 221 -1.45 -14.31 -20.12
N PHE A 222 -0.15 -14.08 -19.88
CA PHE A 222 0.90 -13.96 -20.86
C PHE A 222 1.96 -15.05 -20.60
N PHE A 223 2.09 -15.98 -21.55
CA PHE A 223 2.98 -17.14 -21.49
C PHE A 223 4.20 -16.93 -22.37
N GLY A 224 5.33 -17.58 -22.01
CA GLY A 224 6.53 -17.59 -22.81
C GLY A 224 7.32 -16.28 -22.83
N VAL A 225 6.99 -15.38 -21.91
CA VAL A 225 7.69 -14.10 -21.70
C VAL A 225 7.89 -13.85 -20.21
N ASP A 226 8.92 -13.12 -19.86
CA ASP A 226 9.11 -12.58 -18.52
C ASP A 226 8.90 -11.07 -18.55
N ILE A 227 7.74 -10.62 -18.06
CA ILE A 227 7.37 -9.21 -18.03
C ILE A 227 8.02 -8.57 -16.81
N SER A 228 8.82 -7.52 -17.03
CA SER A 228 9.38 -6.74 -15.92
C SER A 228 8.31 -5.96 -15.17
N PRO A 229 8.32 -5.89 -13.82
CA PRO A 229 7.46 -5.02 -13.05
C PRO A 229 7.57 -3.54 -13.47
N ALA A 230 8.75 -3.08 -13.90
CA ALA A 230 8.95 -1.71 -14.38
C ALA A 230 8.09 -1.37 -15.60
N VAL A 231 7.82 -2.35 -16.46
CA VAL A 231 6.90 -2.16 -17.61
C VAL A 231 5.46 -1.93 -17.12
N PHE A 232 5.03 -2.66 -16.10
CA PHE A 232 3.73 -2.41 -15.47
C PHE A 232 3.67 -1.00 -14.89
N ASP A 233 4.71 -0.59 -14.14
CA ASP A 233 4.78 0.72 -13.50
C ASP A 233 4.73 1.85 -14.54
N GLU A 234 5.49 1.75 -15.63
CA GLU A 234 5.48 2.71 -16.74
C GLU A 234 4.09 2.86 -17.38
N ILE A 235 3.43 1.74 -17.68
CA ILE A 235 2.10 1.75 -18.29
C ILE A 235 1.08 2.39 -17.34
N MET A 236 1.13 2.04 -16.07
CA MET A 236 0.21 2.58 -15.08
C MET A 236 0.46 4.06 -14.81
N HIS A 237 1.71 4.49 -14.76
CA HIS A 237 2.06 5.90 -14.68
C HIS A 237 1.48 6.69 -15.85
N ASN A 238 1.63 6.21 -17.08
CA ASN A 238 1.07 6.87 -18.26
C ASN A 238 -0.47 6.87 -18.29
N TYR A 239 -1.11 5.89 -17.66
CA TYR A 239 -2.57 5.83 -17.58
C TYR A 239 -3.15 6.74 -16.50
N PHE A 240 -2.49 6.83 -15.34
CA PHE A 240 -2.97 7.61 -14.19
C PHE A 240 -2.39 9.02 -14.13
N GLY A 241 -1.23 9.30 -14.75
CA GLY A 241 -0.59 10.61 -14.85
C GLY A 241 -1.19 11.48 -15.87
#